data_7f58640498cb1e75f19617e6401d3ab2
#
_entry.id   7f58640498cb1e75f19617e6401d3ab2
#
_cell.length_a   1.000
_cell.length_b   1.000
_cell.length_c   1.000
_cell.angle_alpha   90.00
_cell.angle_beta   90.00
_cell.angle_gamma   90.00
#
_symmetry.space_group_name_H-M   'P 1'
#
loop_
_entity.id
_entity.type
_entity.pdbx_description
1 polymer ?
#
loop_
_entity_poly.entity_id
_entity_poly.type
_entity_poly.pdbx_seq_one_letter_code
_entity_poly.pdbx_strand_id
1 'polypeptide(L)'
;MKKLTDYGGSFLKAANVLNDTEQFEVTNIAEVKEDDRTALRVSLKKGEAEFDFDLNQTNIKFLVSKGYVEAESIKGHKLCFKKVLVRNPKTNMEVEGLRICDVQ
;
A
#
# COMPACT_ATOMS: atom_id res chain seq x y z
N MET A 1 -1.64 16.18 -21.84
CA MET A 1 -0.65 15.10 -21.72
C MET A 1 -0.23 14.93 -20.26
N LYS A 2 -0.18 13.70 -19.81
CA LYS A 2 0.23 13.43 -18.43
C LYS A 2 1.73 13.63 -18.28
N LYS A 3 2.12 14.14 -17.12
CA LYS A 3 3.53 14.28 -16.79
C LYS A 3 4.12 12.92 -16.45
N LEU A 4 5.44 12.79 -16.57
CA LEU A 4 6.11 11.54 -16.18
C LEU A 4 5.86 11.19 -14.72
N THR A 5 5.70 12.19 -13.87
CA THR A 5 5.38 11.97 -12.47
C THR A 5 4.02 11.29 -12.25
N ASP A 6 3.10 11.45 -13.20
CA ASP A 6 1.80 10.79 -13.12
C ASP A 6 1.91 9.29 -13.42
N TYR A 7 2.90 8.90 -14.20
CA TYR A 7 3.15 7.49 -14.51
C TYR A 7 4.06 6.84 -13.49
N GLY A 8 5.02 7.60 -13.00
CA GLY A 8 5.97 7.12 -12.02
C GLY A 8 5.39 6.94 -10.63
N GLY A 9 4.24 7.57 -10.36
CA GLY A 9 3.57 7.50 -9.08
C GLY A 9 4.51 7.65 -7.89
N SER A 10 4.06 8.23 -6.81
CA SER A 10 4.83 8.23 -5.58
C SER A 10 4.39 7.03 -4.74
N PHE A 11 5.27 6.06 -4.57
CA PHE A 11 4.95 4.93 -3.69
C PHE A 11 4.95 5.40 -2.25
N LEU A 12 3.99 4.89 -1.49
CA LEU A 12 3.92 5.18 -0.07
C LEU A 12 5.12 4.55 0.63
N LYS A 13 5.86 5.38 1.35
CA LYS A 13 7.06 4.96 2.08
C LYS A 13 6.85 5.20 3.57
N ALA A 14 7.66 4.54 4.39
CA ALA A 14 7.61 4.71 5.83
C ALA A 14 7.72 6.19 6.24
N ALA A 15 8.52 6.98 5.51
CA ALA A 15 8.67 8.40 5.77
C ALA A 15 7.38 9.21 5.53
N ASN A 16 6.44 8.70 4.74
CA ASN A 16 5.18 9.36 4.46
C ASN A 16 4.14 9.13 5.54
N VAL A 17 4.36 8.16 6.43
CA VAL A 17 3.43 7.81 7.49
C VAL A 17 3.99 8.34 8.80
N LEU A 18 3.32 9.32 9.37
CA LEU A 18 3.77 9.95 10.62
C LEU A 18 3.36 9.15 11.84
N ASN A 19 2.19 8.51 11.79
CA ASN A 19 1.71 7.67 12.88
C ASN A 19 0.72 6.64 12.33
N ASP A 20 0.34 5.69 13.18
CA ASP A 20 -0.54 4.59 12.78
C ASP A 20 -2.02 4.94 12.81
N THR A 21 -2.36 6.18 13.14
CA THR A 21 -3.74 6.66 13.12
C THR A 21 -4.07 7.42 11.83
N GLU A 22 -3.08 7.69 10.98
CA GLU A 22 -3.31 8.36 9.72
C GLU A 22 -4.10 7.47 8.77
N GLN A 23 -5.11 8.05 8.14
CA GLN A 23 -6.00 7.32 7.25
C GLN A 23 -5.72 7.69 5.80
N PHE A 24 -5.55 6.66 4.97
CA PHE A 24 -5.34 6.81 3.54
C PHE A 24 -6.51 6.15 2.81
N GLU A 25 -7.22 6.93 2.02
CA GLU A 25 -8.40 6.43 1.29
C GLU A 25 -7.96 5.64 0.07
N VAL A 26 -8.54 4.45 -0.11
CA VAL A 26 -8.31 3.64 -1.31
C VAL A 26 -9.20 4.18 -2.42
N THR A 27 -8.59 4.79 -3.43
CA THR A 27 -9.33 5.38 -4.55
C THR A 27 -9.42 4.42 -5.73
N ASN A 28 -8.47 3.51 -5.85
CA ASN A 28 -8.47 2.53 -6.93
C ASN A 28 -7.64 1.32 -6.55
N ILE A 29 -7.88 0.22 -7.25
CA ILE A 29 -7.11 -1.01 -7.13
C ILE A 29 -6.86 -1.53 -8.53
N ALA A 30 -5.62 -1.96 -8.79
CA ALA A 30 -5.25 -2.51 -10.08
C ALA A 30 -4.30 -3.69 -9.90
N GLU A 31 -4.45 -4.67 -10.77
CA GLU A 31 -3.51 -5.78 -10.86
C GLU A 31 -2.38 -5.37 -11.80
N VAL A 32 -1.16 -5.44 -11.32
CA VAL A 32 0.03 -5.06 -12.09
C VAL A 32 0.88 -6.29 -12.29
N LYS A 33 1.23 -6.55 -13.54
CA LYS A 33 2.12 -7.66 -13.87
C LYS A 33 3.49 -7.11 -14.21
N GLU A 34 4.48 -7.58 -13.49
CA GLU A 34 5.88 -7.24 -13.72
C GLU A 34 6.68 -8.53 -13.80
N ASP A 35 7.34 -8.75 -14.92
CA ASP A 35 8.08 -9.97 -15.21
C ASP A 35 7.14 -11.18 -15.04
N ASP A 36 7.46 -12.08 -14.13
CA ASP A 36 6.65 -13.27 -13.83
C ASP A 36 5.87 -13.11 -12.53
N ARG A 37 5.71 -11.87 -12.05
CA ARG A 37 5.02 -11.57 -10.80
C ARG A 37 3.75 -10.77 -11.07
N THR A 38 2.73 -11.05 -10.28
CA THR A 38 1.52 -10.26 -10.25
C THR A 38 1.38 -9.62 -8.87
N ALA A 39 1.17 -8.33 -8.85
CA ALA A 39 0.96 -7.58 -7.61
C ALA A 39 -0.36 -6.82 -7.68
N LEU A 40 -0.98 -6.64 -6.53
CA LEU A 40 -2.15 -5.76 -6.41
C LEU A 40 -1.65 -4.39 -5.95
N ARG A 41 -1.86 -3.40 -6.79
CA ARG A 41 -1.47 -2.02 -6.48
C ARG A 41 -2.70 -1.22 -6.13
N VAL A 42 -2.69 -0.61 -4.95
CA VAL A 42 -3.76 0.27 -4.51
C VAL A 42 -3.33 1.71 -4.67
N SER A 43 -4.24 2.55 -5.14
CA SER A 43 -4.03 3.98 -5.17
C SER A 43 -4.63 4.57 -3.90
N LEU A 44 -3.85 5.36 -3.20
CA LEU A 44 -4.21 5.93 -1.91
C LEU A 44 -4.22 7.44 -1.99
N LYS A 45 -5.13 8.06 -1.25
CA LYS A 45 -5.24 9.50 -1.19
C LYS A 45 -5.33 9.96 0.26
N LYS A 46 -4.53 10.96 0.58
CA LYS A 46 -4.61 11.64 1.88
C LYS A 46 -4.54 13.14 1.63
N GLY A 47 -5.69 13.84 1.82
CA GLY A 47 -5.79 15.23 1.45
C GLY A 47 -5.57 15.42 -0.04
N GLU A 48 -4.56 16.19 -0.43
CA GLU A 48 -4.19 16.39 -1.82
C GLU A 48 -3.07 15.47 -2.28
N ALA A 49 -2.48 14.71 -1.37
CA ALA A 49 -1.39 13.79 -1.69
C ALA A 49 -1.95 12.45 -2.18
N GLU A 50 -1.32 11.91 -3.20
CA GLU A 50 -1.68 10.61 -3.76
C GLU A 50 -0.47 9.69 -3.75
N PHE A 51 -0.70 8.44 -3.40
CA PHE A 51 0.35 7.44 -3.29
C PHE A 51 -0.11 6.12 -3.89
N ASP A 52 0.85 5.32 -4.33
CA ASP A 52 0.60 3.94 -4.72
C ASP A 52 1.23 3.01 -3.68
N PHE A 53 0.61 1.88 -3.44
CA PHE A 53 1.12 0.90 -2.50
C PHE A 53 0.83 -0.50 -3.03
N ASP A 54 1.88 -1.32 -3.13
CA ASP A 54 1.73 -2.70 -3.57
C ASP A 54 1.46 -3.59 -2.35
N LEU A 55 0.35 -4.32 -2.40
CA LEU A 55 -0.02 -5.23 -1.32
C LEU A 55 0.86 -6.47 -1.35
N ASN A 56 1.49 -6.77 -0.23
CA ASN A 56 2.19 -8.04 -0.06
C ASN A 56 1.26 -9.07 0.57
N GLN A 57 1.71 -10.32 0.67
CA GLN A 57 0.87 -11.39 1.20
C GLN A 57 0.43 -11.15 2.64
N THR A 58 1.28 -10.55 3.46
CA THR A 58 0.94 -10.24 4.85
C THR A 58 -0.23 -9.27 4.91
N ASN A 59 -0.20 -8.22 4.07
CA ASN A 59 -1.28 -7.24 4.01
C ASN A 59 -2.55 -7.85 3.44
N ILE A 60 -2.43 -8.69 2.43
CA ILE A 60 -3.58 -9.37 1.84
C ILE A 60 -4.26 -10.27 2.89
N LYS A 61 -3.47 -11.05 3.63
CA LYS A 61 -3.99 -11.91 4.68
C LYS A 61 -4.70 -11.10 5.77
N PHE A 62 -4.15 -9.95 6.12
CA PHE A 62 -4.77 -9.06 7.09
C PHE A 62 -6.15 -8.60 6.60
N LEU A 63 -6.22 -8.16 5.35
CA LEU A 63 -7.49 -7.69 4.77
C LEU A 63 -8.53 -8.81 4.72
N VAL A 64 -8.12 -10.01 4.32
CA VAL A 64 -9.01 -11.17 4.31
C VAL A 64 -9.53 -11.48 5.70
N SER A 65 -8.67 -11.36 6.71
CA SER A 65 -9.08 -11.61 8.11
C SER A 65 -10.10 -10.60 8.60
N LYS A 66 -10.17 -9.42 7.96
CA LYS A 66 -11.16 -8.40 8.29
C LYS A 66 -12.44 -8.52 7.46
N GLY A 67 -12.52 -9.51 6.59
CA GLY A 67 -13.71 -9.77 5.77
C GLY A 67 -13.63 -9.24 4.35
N TYR A 68 -12.51 -8.65 3.96
CA TYR A 68 -12.32 -8.11 2.61
C TYR A 68 -11.71 -9.17 1.71
N VAL A 69 -12.54 -10.07 1.21
CA VAL A 69 -12.09 -11.21 0.40
C VAL A 69 -11.81 -10.80 -1.04
N GLU A 70 -12.64 -9.91 -1.58
CA GLU A 70 -12.48 -9.41 -2.94
C GLU A 70 -11.61 -8.17 -2.96
N ALA A 71 -10.71 -8.06 -3.96
CA ALA A 71 -9.80 -6.92 -4.04
C ALA A 71 -10.56 -5.59 -4.06
N GLU A 72 -11.61 -5.50 -4.86
CA GLU A 72 -12.37 -4.26 -4.99
C GLU A 72 -13.17 -3.90 -3.75
N SER A 73 -13.33 -4.81 -2.81
CA SER A 73 -14.11 -4.55 -1.59
C SER A 73 -13.48 -3.50 -0.69
N ILE A 74 -12.18 -3.25 -0.82
CA ILE A 74 -11.51 -2.22 -0.03
C ILE A 74 -11.56 -0.84 -0.67
N LYS A 75 -12.04 -0.74 -1.90
CA LYS A 75 -12.15 0.56 -2.56
C LYS A 75 -13.14 1.45 -1.82
N GLY A 76 -12.74 2.67 -1.53
CA GLY A 76 -13.54 3.61 -0.74
C GLY A 76 -13.30 3.51 0.77
N HIS A 77 -12.63 2.46 1.22
CA HIS A 77 -12.25 2.33 2.61
C HIS A 77 -10.94 3.07 2.88
N LYS A 78 -10.66 3.29 4.15
CA LYS A 78 -9.44 3.97 4.57
C LYS A 78 -8.52 2.98 5.25
N LEU A 79 -7.25 3.04 4.91
CA LEU A 79 -6.23 2.16 5.46
C LEU A 79 -5.33 2.94 6.40
N CYS A 80 -5.01 2.32 7.53
CA CYS A 80 -4.00 2.83 8.46
C CYS A 80 -2.78 1.94 8.35
N PHE A 81 -1.61 2.56 8.39
CA PHE A 81 -0.34 1.85 8.24
C PHE A 81 0.52 2.04 9.48
N LYS A 82 1.29 1.02 9.81
CA LYS A 82 2.31 1.13 10.84
C LYS A 82 3.67 0.78 10.24
N LYS A 83 4.71 1.36 10.82
CA LYS A 83 6.08 1.08 10.42
C LYS A 83 6.55 -0.20 11.08
N VAL A 84 7.17 -1.07 10.28
CA VAL A 84 7.74 -2.32 10.78
C VAL A 84 9.15 -2.45 10.24
N LEU A 85 10.00 -3.15 10.98
CA LEU A 85 11.33 -3.46 10.49
C LEU A 85 11.27 -4.79 9.74
N VAL A 86 11.76 -4.77 8.51
CA VAL A 86 11.85 -5.96 7.68
C VAL A 86 13.28 -6.13 7.23
N ARG A 87 13.72 -7.39 7.12
CA ARG A 87 15.06 -7.68 6.65
C ARG A 87 15.05 -7.82 5.14
N ASN A 88 15.93 -7.06 4.49
CA ASN A 88 16.12 -7.17 3.05
C ASN A 88 17.02 -8.37 2.77
N PRO A 89 16.52 -9.41 2.08
CA PRO A 89 17.34 -10.61 1.85
C PRO A 89 18.56 -10.38 0.95
N LYS A 90 18.53 -9.34 0.13
CA LYS A 90 19.66 -9.04 -0.76
C LYS A 90 20.81 -8.38 -0.02
N THR A 91 20.52 -7.50 0.93
CA THR A 91 21.55 -6.76 1.66
C THR A 91 21.76 -7.27 3.07
N ASN A 92 20.85 -8.11 3.56
CA ASN A 92 20.82 -8.63 4.93
C ASN A 92 20.75 -7.51 5.95
N MET A 93 20.19 -6.36 5.58
CA MET A 93 20.00 -5.20 6.44
C MET A 93 18.53 -5.03 6.77
N GLU A 94 18.25 -4.49 7.95
CA GLU A 94 16.90 -4.14 8.32
C GLU A 94 16.52 -2.79 7.73
N VAL A 95 15.34 -2.74 7.13
CA VAL A 95 14.79 -1.51 6.56
C VAL A 95 13.37 -1.31 7.10
N GLU A 96 12.93 -0.06 7.14
CA GLU A 96 11.56 0.23 7.53
C GLU A 96 10.62 -0.10 6.38
N GLY A 97 9.59 -0.88 6.68
CA GLY A 97 8.51 -1.16 5.77
C GLY A 97 7.20 -0.69 6.35
N LEU A 98 6.12 -0.86 5.59
CA LEU A 98 4.78 -0.50 6.02
C LEU A 98 3.90 -1.73 6.04
N ARG A 99 3.04 -1.79 7.04
CA ARG A 99 2.04 -2.85 7.17
C ARG A 99 0.70 -2.20 7.48
N ILE A 100 -0.36 -2.70 6.83
CA ILE A 100 -1.71 -2.25 7.14
C ILE A 100 -2.04 -2.71 8.55
N CYS A 101 -2.42 -1.77 9.41
CA CYS A 101 -2.77 -2.08 10.80
C CYS A 101 -4.25 -1.93 11.08
N ASP A 102 -5.01 -1.25 10.21
CA ASP A 102 -6.43 -1.10 10.37
C ASP A 102 -7.09 -0.73 9.05
N VAL A 103 -8.37 -1.04 8.93
CA VAL A 103 -9.22 -0.71 7.78
C VAL A 103 -10.49 -0.09 8.32
N GLN A 104 -10.84 1.08 7.81
CA GLN A 104 -12.05 1.78 8.25
C GLN A 104 -13.03 2.09 7.12
#